data_00e7c5817fdbaa036c3ea7f717ab6da1
#
_entry.id   00e7c5817fdbaa036c3ea7f717ab6da1
#
_cell.length_a   1.000
_cell.length_b   1.000
_cell.length_c   1.000
_cell.angle_alpha   90.00
_cell.angle_beta   90.00
_cell.angle_gamma   90.00
#
_symmetry.space_group_name_H-M   'P 1'
#
loop_
_entity.id
_entity.type
_entity.pdbx_description
1 polymer ?
#
loop_
_entity_poly.entity_id
_entity_poly.type
_entity_poly.pdbx_seq_one_letter_code
_entity_poly.pdbx_strand_id
1 'polypeptide(L)'
;MKLWKRWTAAVLAAAMVLLLLAACGPSGPSAPDAPDKPGSSEPGKDPTDPGTGEPGKDPEEENTGAQKKAAVVDALNTVRKDYGNDTPLTMDAEACVMAEKMAKVQLDGLLGVYGSDPMKSEQYAKDWNAISKLTVKGKKLVGVGGYGAYHTESVIRGWAKNGSTLKKALVTSAEATLVGVGVVQNTDPKTRDKYPIMVVVMTY
;
A
#
# COMPACT_ATOMS: atom_id res chain seq x y z
N MET A 1 -41.20 4.70 15.75
CA MET A 1 -40.45 3.75 14.90
C MET A 1 -39.08 4.25 14.38
N LYS A 2 -38.46 5.33 14.95
CA LYS A 2 -37.16 5.85 14.49
C LYS A 2 -35.96 5.51 15.40
N LEU A 3 -36.18 4.98 16.58
CA LEU A 3 -35.12 4.64 17.54
C LEU A 3 -34.51 3.24 17.36
N TRP A 4 -35.24 2.29 16.80
CA TRP A 4 -34.74 0.93 16.62
C TRP A 4 -33.67 0.78 15.52
N LYS A 5 -33.69 1.62 14.49
CA LYS A 5 -32.68 1.60 13.41
C LYS A 5 -31.30 2.10 13.84
N ARG A 6 -31.18 2.80 14.95
CA ARG A 6 -29.89 3.31 15.46
C ARG A 6 -29.12 2.32 16.32
N TRP A 7 -29.82 1.34 16.90
CA TRP A 7 -29.19 0.32 17.77
C TRP A 7 -28.60 -0.85 16.99
N THR A 8 -29.13 -1.19 15.82
CA THR A 8 -28.60 -2.27 14.98
C THR A 8 -27.26 -1.91 14.34
N ALA A 9 -26.98 -0.62 14.08
CA ALA A 9 -25.71 -0.17 13.54
C ALA A 9 -24.55 -0.22 14.56
N ALA A 10 -24.85 0.00 15.85
CA ALA A 10 -23.85 -0.03 16.91
C ALA A 10 -23.38 -1.42 17.29
N VAL A 11 -24.25 -2.44 17.17
CA VAL A 11 -23.93 -3.83 17.51
C VAL A 11 -23.07 -4.49 16.41
N LEU A 12 -23.26 -4.09 15.15
CA LEU A 12 -22.44 -4.62 14.04
C LEU A 12 -20.98 -4.12 14.07
N ALA A 13 -20.76 -2.92 14.57
CA ALA A 13 -19.40 -2.34 14.66
C ALA A 13 -18.55 -3.02 15.76
N ALA A 14 -19.18 -3.47 16.86
CA ALA A 14 -18.48 -4.15 17.95
C ALA A 14 -18.04 -5.59 17.61
N ALA A 15 -18.76 -6.28 16.73
CA ALA A 15 -18.43 -7.64 16.33
C ALA A 15 -17.22 -7.76 15.41
N MET A 16 -16.85 -6.71 14.70
CA MET A 16 -15.68 -6.73 13.78
C MET A 16 -14.33 -6.55 14.49
N VAL A 17 -14.31 -6.01 15.70
CA VAL A 17 -13.06 -5.76 16.44
C VAL A 17 -12.55 -7.01 17.16
N LEU A 18 -13.44 -7.97 17.48
CA LEU A 18 -13.10 -9.19 18.24
C LEU A 18 -12.53 -10.34 17.40
N LEU A 19 -12.61 -10.28 16.07
CA LEU A 19 -12.12 -11.35 15.17
C LEU A 19 -10.65 -11.19 14.73
N LEU A 20 -9.99 -10.10 15.13
CA LEU A 20 -8.59 -9.82 14.74
C LEU A 20 -7.54 -10.26 15.76
N LEU A 21 -7.94 -10.88 16.88
CA LEU A 21 -7.01 -11.25 17.97
C LEU A 21 -6.67 -12.74 18.08
N ALA A 22 -7.09 -13.58 17.13
CA ALA A 22 -6.94 -15.03 17.24
C ALA A 22 -6.05 -15.69 16.18
N ALA A 23 -4.94 -15.06 15.77
CA ALA A 23 -3.97 -15.70 14.86
C ALA A 23 -2.53 -15.28 15.15
N CYS A 24 -1.99 -15.60 16.30
CA CYS A 24 -0.56 -15.68 16.55
C CYS A 24 -0.29 -16.84 17.50
N GLY A 25 0.00 -18.02 16.95
CA GLY A 25 0.61 -19.12 17.67
C GLY A 25 2.12 -19.20 17.36
N PRO A 26 2.98 -19.45 18.36
CA PRO A 26 4.43 -19.48 18.17
C PRO A 26 4.90 -20.86 17.75
N SER A 27 5.80 -20.92 16.79
CA SER A 27 6.65 -22.10 16.57
C SER A 27 8.10 -21.69 16.62
N GLY A 28 8.80 -22.20 17.61
CA GLY A 28 10.21 -21.97 17.91
C GLY A 28 11.16 -22.88 17.11
N PRO A 29 12.45 -23.00 17.51
CA PRO A 29 13.59 -22.91 16.60
C PRO A 29 14.28 -24.24 16.29
N SER A 30 15.05 -24.26 15.20
CA SER A 30 16.13 -25.23 15.02
C SER A 30 17.29 -24.61 14.25
N ALA A 31 18.41 -24.42 14.92
CA ALA A 31 19.77 -24.40 14.38
C ALA A 31 20.43 -25.75 14.79
N PRO A 32 21.67 -26.15 14.44
CA PRO A 32 22.73 -25.47 13.72
C PRO A 32 23.41 -26.32 12.61
N ASP A 33 24.32 -25.80 11.82
CA ASP A 33 25.73 -26.26 11.73
C ASP A 33 26.56 -25.44 10.71
N ALA A 34 27.68 -24.92 11.17
CA ALA A 34 28.85 -24.51 10.40
C ALA A 34 29.89 -25.65 10.55
N PRO A 35 31.06 -25.74 9.90
CA PRO A 35 31.96 -24.69 9.42
C PRO A 35 32.65 -24.96 8.04
N ASP A 36 33.38 -24.05 7.45
CA ASP A 36 34.84 -24.05 7.23
C ASP A 36 35.33 -22.93 6.28
N LYS A 37 36.35 -22.23 6.74
CA LYS A 37 37.29 -21.37 6.01
C LYS A 37 38.54 -22.20 5.65
N PRO A 38 39.57 -21.77 4.83
CA PRO A 38 40.07 -20.41 4.54
C PRO A 38 40.75 -20.24 3.14
N GLY A 39 41.21 -19.00 2.84
CA GLY A 39 42.23 -18.73 1.82
C GLY A 39 42.14 -17.32 1.23
N SER A 40 42.76 -16.36 1.82
CA SER A 40 43.97 -15.56 1.58
C SER A 40 44.27 -15.17 0.12
N SER A 41 44.26 -13.86 -0.17
CA SER A 41 45.39 -13.06 -0.71
C SER A 41 44.96 -11.62 -1.08
N GLU A 42 45.53 -10.64 -0.42
CA GLU A 42 45.77 -9.24 -0.85
C GLU A 42 47.08 -9.17 -1.68
N PRO A 43 47.57 -8.00 -2.24
CA PRO A 43 47.09 -6.60 -2.14
C PRO A 43 47.24 -5.77 -3.46
N GLY A 44 46.74 -4.54 -3.44
CA GLY A 44 47.42 -3.51 -4.21
C GLY A 44 46.63 -2.39 -4.83
N LYS A 45 46.73 -1.20 -4.21
CA LYS A 45 46.85 0.19 -4.67
C LYS A 45 45.62 1.10 -4.74
N ASP A 46 45.73 2.01 -3.88
CA ASP A 46 45.27 3.38 -3.62
C ASP A 46 45.61 4.40 -4.74
N PRO A 47 45.22 5.71 -4.62
CA PRO A 47 43.89 6.36 -4.49
C PRO A 47 43.69 7.45 -5.59
N THR A 48 42.46 7.92 -5.77
CA THR A 48 42.23 9.33 -6.21
C THR A 48 40.77 9.74 -5.91
N ASP A 49 40.64 10.61 -4.96
CA ASP A 49 39.99 11.90 -4.75
C ASP A 49 38.46 12.12 -4.93
N PRO A 50 37.89 12.96 -4.04
CA PRO A 50 36.47 12.92 -3.66
C PRO A 50 35.59 13.79 -4.53
N GLY A 51 34.60 13.16 -5.18
CA GLY A 51 33.47 13.86 -5.75
C GLY A 51 32.34 13.92 -4.74
N THR A 52 32.02 15.11 -4.23
CA THR A 52 30.79 15.44 -3.54
C THR A 52 29.60 15.19 -4.46
N GLY A 53 29.08 13.96 -4.41
CA GLY A 53 27.81 13.59 -5.03
C GLY A 53 26.77 13.41 -3.93
N GLU A 54 25.61 14.05 -4.06
CA GLU A 54 24.42 13.74 -3.30
C GLU A 54 24.25 12.21 -3.18
N PRO A 55 23.69 11.70 -2.07
CA PRO A 55 23.43 10.28 -1.94
C PRO A 55 22.38 9.87 -2.97
N GLY A 56 22.85 9.50 -4.15
CA GLY A 56 22.03 8.95 -5.21
C GLY A 56 21.38 7.67 -4.70
N LYS A 57 20.07 7.56 -4.86
CA LYS A 57 19.34 6.30 -4.68
C LYS A 57 20.05 5.22 -5.47
N ASP A 58 20.34 4.10 -4.81
CA ASP A 58 20.98 2.95 -5.43
C ASP A 58 20.11 2.46 -6.61
N PRO A 59 20.64 2.31 -7.83
CA PRO A 59 19.89 1.81 -8.97
C PRO A 59 19.22 0.45 -8.76
N GLU A 60 19.78 -0.38 -7.88
CA GLU A 60 19.18 -1.66 -7.49
C GLU A 60 17.91 -1.47 -6.64
N GLU A 61 17.87 -0.49 -5.73
CA GLU A 61 16.66 -0.19 -4.94
C GLU A 61 15.53 0.36 -5.81
N GLU A 62 15.85 1.18 -6.80
CA GLU A 62 14.86 1.76 -7.70
C GLU A 62 14.24 0.69 -8.62
N ASN A 63 15.05 -0.23 -9.13
CA ASN A 63 14.58 -1.36 -9.94
C ASN A 63 13.69 -2.32 -9.12
N THR A 64 14.08 -2.60 -7.87
CA THR A 64 13.27 -3.43 -6.97
C THR A 64 11.92 -2.78 -6.62
N GLY A 65 11.88 -1.47 -6.45
CA GLY A 65 10.64 -0.71 -6.22
C GLY A 65 9.69 -0.75 -7.42
N ALA A 66 10.21 -0.57 -8.63
CA ALA A 66 9.44 -0.65 -9.86
C ALA A 66 8.86 -2.06 -10.09
N GLN A 67 9.67 -3.11 -9.87
CA GLN A 67 9.23 -4.50 -9.98
C GLN A 67 8.12 -4.83 -8.98
N LYS A 68 8.21 -4.37 -7.74
CA LYS A 68 7.15 -4.57 -6.73
C LYS A 68 5.86 -3.85 -7.11
N LYS A 69 5.93 -2.64 -7.67
CA LYS A 69 4.75 -1.92 -8.16
C LYS A 69 4.11 -2.67 -9.34
N ALA A 70 4.92 -3.19 -10.28
CA ALA A 70 4.43 -3.99 -11.40
C ALA A 70 3.73 -5.26 -10.91
N ALA A 71 4.30 -5.98 -9.96
CA ALA A 71 3.69 -7.19 -9.38
C ALA A 71 2.33 -6.91 -8.72
N VAL A 72 2.13 -5.73 -8.11
CA VAL A 72 0.82 -5.31 -7.59
C VAL A 72 -0.20 -5.14 -8.72
N VAL A 73 0.20 -4.55 -9.85
CA VAL A 73 -0.68 -4.37 -11.02
C VAL A 73 -1.03 -5.71 -11.65
N ASP A 74 -0.07 -6.62 -11.77
CA ASP A 74 -0.29 -7.97 -12.29
C ASP A 74 -1.28 -8.75 -11.40
N ALA A 75 -1.08 -8.71 -10.08
CA ALA A 75 -1.99 -9.32 -9.12
C ALA A 75 -3.42 -8.72 -9.23
N LEU A 76 -3.52 -7.39 -9.40
CA LEU A 76 -4.81 -6.74 -9.59
C LEU A 76 -5.48 -7.17 -10.89
N ASN A 77 -4.76 -7.21 -11.99
CA ASN A 77 -5.28 -7.65 -13.29
C ASN A 77 -5.72 -9.11 -13.27
N THR A 78 -4.96 -9.99 -12.60
CA THR A 78 -5.34 -11.39 -12.39
C THR A 78 -6.68 -11.49 -11.65
N VAL A 79 -6.81 -10.79 -10.53
CA VAL A 79 -8.06 -10.82 -9.75
C VAL A 79 -9.22 -10.19 -10.52
N ARG A 80 -9.00 -9.09 -11.25
CA ARG A 80 -10.03 -8.46 -12.09
C ARG A 80 -10.60 -9.44 -13.11
N LYS A 81 -9.74 -10.20 -13.78
CA LYS A 81 -10.12 -11.22 -14.75
C LYS A 81 -11.03 -12.30 -14.12
N ASP A 82 -10.70 -12.75 -12.90
CA ASP A 82 -11.52 -13.73 -12.17
C ASP A 82 -12.91 -13.21 -11.79
N TYR A 83 -13.06 -11.88 -11.75
CA TYR A 83 -14.35 -11.20 -11.52
C TYR A 83 -15.04 -10.77 -12.83
N GLY A 84 -14.61 -11.31 -13.99
CA GLY A 84 -15.22 -11.06 -15.29
C GLY A 84 -14.82 -9.73 -15.93
N ASN A 85 -13.71 -9.13 -15.48
CA ASN A 85 -13.22 -7.87 -16.02
C ASN A 85 -11.92 -8.11 -16.81
N ASP A 86 -12.07 -8.37 -18.11
CA ASP A 86 -10.96 -8.75 -18.99
C ASP A 86 -10.10 -7.57 -19.48
N THR A 87 -10.56 -6.33 -19.26
CA THR A 87 -9.79 -5.14 -19.64
C THR A 87 -8.63 -4.93 -18.66
N PRO A 88 -7.37 -5.10 -19.08
CA PRO A 88 -6.23 -4.91 -18.19
C PRO A 88 -6.04 -3.44 -17.86
N LEU A 89 -5.62 -3.18 -16.63
CA LEU A 89 -5.15 -1.87 -16.18
C LEU A 89 -3.71 -1.67 -16.64
N THR A 90 -3.43 -0.47 -17.14
CA THR A 90 -2.07 -0.05 -17.51
C THR A 90 -1.55 0.91 -16.46
N MET A 91 -0.32 0.67 -15.96
CA MET A 91 0.33 1.57 -15.01
C MET A 91 0.62 2.91 -15.68
N ASP A 92 0.26 3.99 -15.00
CA ASP A 92 0.41 5.36 -15.48
C ASP A 92 1.20 6.20 -14.47
N ALA A 93 2.15 6.99 -14.96
CA ALA A 93 3.04 7.77 -14.11
C ALA A 93 2.30 8.85 -13.30
N GLU A 94 1.34 9.55 -13.91
CA GLU A 94 0.54 10.57 -13.22
C GLU A 94 -0.35 9.91 -12.15
N ALA A 95 -0.96 8.75 -12.46
CA ALA A 95 -1.71 7.96 -11.51
C ALA A 95 -0.82 7.49 -10.33
N CYS A 96 0.43 7.12 -10.57
CA CYS A 96 1.38 6.77 -9.51
C CYS A 96 1.66 7.94 -8.58
N VAL A 97 1.85 9.16 -9.12
CA VAL A 97 2.02 10.37 -8.29
C VAL A 97 0.79 10.63 -7.42
N MET A 98 -0.42 10.45 -7.97
CA MET A 98 -1.65 10.60 -7.18
C MET A 98 -1.75 9.53 -6.07
N ALA A 99 -1.41 8.29 -6.39
CA ALA A 99 -1.38 7.21 -5.43
C ALA A 99 -0.35 7.41 -4.31
N GLU A 100 0.81 8.01 -4.59
CA GLU A 100 1.81 8.37 -3.57
C GLU A 100 1.29 9.46 -2.63
N LYS A 101 0.67 10.51 -3.17
CA LYS A 101 0.02 11.53 -2.33
C LYS A 101 -1.05 10.93 -1.43
N MET A 102 -1.87 10.01 -1.96
CA MET A 102 -2.89 9.32 -1.19
C MET A 102 -2.28 8.38 -0.14
N ALA A 103 -1.17 7.69 -0.46
CA ALA A 103 -0.45 6.86 0.49
C ALA A 103 0.09 7.68 1.66
N LYS A 104 0.59 8.90 1.40
CA LYS A 104 1.00 9.81 2.46
C LYS A 104 -0.15 10.21 3.37
N VAL A 105 -1.29 10.61 2.82
CA VAL A 105 -2.49 10.97 3.62
C VAL A 105 -2.94 9.78 4.48
N GLN A 106 -2.95 8.57 3.95
CA GLN A 106 -3.34 7.38 4.71
C GLN A 106 -2.32 7.04 5.81
N LEU A 107 -1.02 7.14 5.52
CA LEU A 107 0.02 6.94 6.52
C LEU A 107 -0.06 7.98 7.64
N ASP A 108 -0.19 9.25 7.30
CA ASP A 108 -0.36 10.35 8.26
C ASP A 108 -1.60 10.10 9.16
N GLY A 109 -2.66 9.53 8.59
CA GLY A 109 -3.83 9.08 9.36
C GLY A 109 -3.51 8.01 10.39
N LEU A 110 -2.72 7.01 10.02
CA LEU A 110 -2.29 5.93 10.94
C LEU A 110 -1.31 6.45 12.01
N LEU A 111 -0.51 7.45 11.68
CA LEU A 111 0.45 8.07 12.60
C LEU A 111 -0.20 9.08 13.56
N GLY A 112 -1.50 9.32 13.43
CA GLY A 112 -2.26 10.23 14.30
C GLY A 112 -2.08 11.72 13.98
N VAL A 113 -1.54 12.07 12.81
CA VAL A 113 -1.40 13.48 12.37
C VAL A 113 -2.77 14.19 12.35
N TYR A 114 -3.81 13.45 12.04
CA TYR A 114 -5.20 13.96 12.00
C TYR A 114 -5.99 13.68 13.30
N GLY A 115 -5.31 13.32 14.38
CA GLY A 115 -5.92 12.92 15.64
C GLY A 115 -6.15 11.41 15.76
N SER A 116 -6.78 11.00 16.85
CA SER A 116 -7.01 9.58 17.16
C SER A 116 -7.99 8.87 16.23
N ASP A 117 -8.86 9.63 15.56
CA ASP A 117 -9.82 9.11 14.58
C ASP A 117 -9.77 10.00 13.31
N PRO A 118 -8.92 9.66 12.33
CA PRO A 118 -8.75 10.44 11.11
C PRO A 118 -10.07 10.60 10.33
N MET A 119 -10.99 9.64 10.42
CA MET A 119 -12.26 9.70 9.69
C MET A 119 -13.20 10.81 10.21
N LYS A 120 -12.94 11.33 11.40
CA LYS A 120 -13.66 12.49 11.98
C LYS A 120 -12.94 13.81 11.74
N SER A 121 -11.74 13.79 11.19
CA SER A 121 -10.94 15.00 10.94
C SER A 121 -11.40 15.70 9.67
N GLU A 122 -11.78 16.97 9.77
CA GLU A 122 -12.08 17.80 8.60
C GLU A 122 -10.84 17.96 7.69
N GLN A 123 -9.64 18.07 8.29
CA GLN A 123 -8.41 18.18 7.53
C GLN A 123 -8.11 16.90 6.74
N TYR A 124 -8.29 15.70 7.35
CA TYR A 124 -8.17 14.44 6.63
C TYR A 124 -9.14 14.37 5.44
N ALA A 125 -10.41 14.72 5.66
CA ALA A 125 -11.42 14.74 4.59
C ALA A 125 -11.05 15.75 3.48
N LYS A 126 -10.50 16.91 3.84
CA LYS A 126 -10.03 17.93 2.87
C LYS A 126 -8.87 17.41 2.04
N ASP A 127 -7.86 16.81 2.66
CA ASP A 127 -6.66 16.31 1.99
C ASP A 127 -7.01 15.11 1.08
N TRP A 128 -7.85 14.20 1.57
CA TRP A 128 -8.41 13.11 0.77
C TRP A 128 -9.16 13.63 -0.46
N ASN A 129 -10.08 14.58 -0.27
CA ASN A 129 -10.89 15.14 -1.34
C ASN A 129 -10.05 15.94 -2.35
N ALA A 130 -8.98 16.59 -1.92
CA ALA A 130 -8.07 17.32 -2.80
C ALA A 130 -7.40 16.38 -3.81
N ILE A 131 -7.11 15.13 -3.43
CA ILE A 131 -6.50 14.13 -4.30
C ILE A 131 -7.56 13.37 -5.12
N SER A 132 -8.63 12.89 -4.46
CA SER A 132 -9.62 12.02 -5.08
C SER A 132 -10.46 12.72 -6.16
N LYS A 133 -10.51 14.05 -6.18
CA LYS A 133 -11.20 14.85 -7.20
C LYS A 133 -10.33 15.15 -8.43
N LEU A 134 -9.03 14.87 -8.36
CA LEU A 134 -8.14 15.07 -9.51
C LEU A 134 -8.41 14.02 -10.58
N THR A 135 -8.19 14.40 -11.81
CA THR A 135 -8.29 13.49 -12.95
C THR A 135 -6.89 13.12 -13.43
N VAL A 136 -6.76 11.92 -13.96
CA VAL A 136 -5.56 11.44 -14.65
C VAL A 136 -5.91 11.24 -16.12
N LYS A 137 -5.26 11.98 -17.00
CA LYS A 137 -5.57 11.97 -18.45
C LYS A 137 -7.08 12.16 -18.73
N GLY A 138 -7.73 13.05 -17.98
CA GLY A 138 -9.16 13.34 -18.09
C GLY A 138 -10.10 12.29 -17.45
N LYS A 139 -9.56 11.20 -16.92
CA LYS A 139 -10.35 10.16 -16.23
C LYS A 139 -10.47 10.47 -14.75
N LYS A 140 -11.65 10.22 -14.20
CA LYS A 140 -11.93 10.36 -12.76
C LYS A 140 -11.47 9.13 -11.99
N LEU A 141 -11.22 9.31 -10.70
CA LEU A 141 -10.97 8.22 -9.78
C LEU A 141 -12.16 7.25 -9.74
N VAL A 142 -11.89 5.98 -9.97
CA VAL A 142 -12.86 4.88 -9.93
C VAL A 142 -12.73 4.08 -8.64
N GLY A 143 -11.50 3.70 -8.29
CA GLY A 143 -11.25 2.88 -7.12
C GLY A 143 -9.99 3.28 -6.37
N VAL A 144 -9.97 3.04 -5.06
CA VAL A 144 -8.80 3.23 -4.22
C VAL A 144 -8.74 2.18 -3.11
N GLY A 145 -7.57 1.62 -2.90
CA GLY A 145 -7.27 0.73 -1.79
C GLY A 145 -5.88 0.96 -1.24
N GLY A 146 -5.74 0.94 0.08
CA GLY A 146 -4.46 1.10 0.76
C GLY A 146 -4.24 -0.02 1.77
N TYR A 147 -2.98 -0.38 1.97
CA TYR A 147 -2.54 -1.39 2.93
C TYR A 147 -1.10 -1.15 3.35
N GLY A 148 -0.74 -1.62 4.55
CA GLY A 148 0.60 -1.47 5.13
C GLY A 148 1.68 -2.40 4.53
N ALA A 149 1.43 -2.98 3.36
CA ALA A 149 2.38 -3.82 2.64
C ALA A 149 2.04 -3.83 1.14
N TYR A 150 2.93 -4.38 0.31
CA TYR A 150 2.60 -4.61 -1.11
C TYR A 150 1.44 -5.59 -1.24
N HIS A 151 0.53 -5.29 -2.17
CA HIS A 151 -0.71 -6.03 -2.30
C HIS A 151 -0.49 -7.32 -3.06
N THR A 152 -0.95 -8.42 -2.46
CA THR A 152 -1.04 -9.73 -3.10
C THR A 152 -2.45 -9.97 -3.62
N GLU A 153 -2.63 -10.98 -4.48
CA GLU A 153 -3.96 -11.40 -4.93
C GLU A 153 -4.92 -11.67 -3.78
N SER A 154 -4.44 -12.28 -2.69
CA SER A 154 -5.27 -12.57 -1.51
C SER A 154 -5.84 -11.29 -0.88
N VAL A 155 -5.02 -10.24 -0.72
CA VAL A 155 -5.45 -8.94 -0.21
C VAL A 155 -6.48 -8.31 -1.15
N ILE A 156 -6.21 -8.33 -2.46
CA ILE A 156 -7.08 -7.74 -3.48
C ILE A 156 -8.43 -8.50 -3.55
N ARG A 157 -8.42 -9.82 -3.49
CA ARG A 157 -9.64 -10.65 -3.38
C ARG A 157 -10.44 -10.32 -2.10
N GLY A 158 -9.76 -10.05 -1.00
CA GLY A 158 -10.38 -9.56 0.23
C GLY A 158 -11.11 -8.24 0.01
N TRP A 159 -10.55 -7.32 -0.78
CA TRP A 159 -11.21 -6.06 -1.13
C TRP A 159 -12.45 -6.25 -1.98
N ALA A 160 -12.42 -7.16 -2.95
CA ALA A 160 -13.58 -7.47 -3.77
C ALA A 160 -14.76 -8.01 -2.93
N LYS A 161 -14.46 -8.86 -1.95
CA LYS A 161 -15.48 -9.48 -1.09
C LYS A 161 -16.01 -8.53 0.00
N ASN A 162 -15.10 -7.93 0.77
CA ASN A 162 -15.41 -7.26 2.03
C ASN A 162 -14.99 -5.80 2.07
N GLY A 163 -14.44 -5.26 0.99
CA GLY A 163 -13.96 -3.88 0.92
C GLY A 163 -15.08 -2.85 0.90
N SER A 164 -14.71 -1.58 1.14
CA SER A 164 -15.57 -0.43 0.87
C SER A 164 -15.91 -0.36 -0.63
N THR A 165 -16.87 0.49 -0.98
CA THR A 165 -17.25 0.71 -2.39
C THR A 165 -16.05 1.00 -3.29
N LEU A 166 -15.14 1.88 -2.86
CA LEU A 166 -13.94 2.21 -3.64
C LEU A 166 -12.96 1.04 -3.76
N LYS A 167 -12.80 0.21 -2.72
CA LYS A 167 -11.96 -1.00 -2.78
C LYS A 167 -12.55 -2.06 -3.70
N LYS A 168 -13.86 -2.24 -3.67
CA LYS A 168 -14.55 -3.14 -4.60
C LYS A 168 -14.41 -2.67 -6.04
N ALA A 169 -14.55 -1.36 -6.29
CA ALA A 169 -14.45 -0.78 -7.61
C ALA A 169 -13.07 -0.99 -8.27
N LEU A 170 -11.97 -1.10 -7.51
CA LEU A 170 -10.66 -1.50 -8.04
C LEU A 170 -10.73 -2.78 -8.87
N VAL A 171 -11.53 -3.75 -8.42
CA VAL A 171 -11.64 -5.07 -9.04
C VAL A 171 -12.79 -5.13 -10.04
N THR A 172 -13.95 -4.58 -9.70
CA THR A 172 -15.20 -4.83 -10.44
C THR A 172 -15.53 -3.79 -11.51
N SER A 173 -14.90 -2.61 -11.48
CA SER A 173 -15.22 -1.58 -12.46
C SER A 173 -14.56 -1.84 -13.82
N ALA A 174 -15.36 -1.94 -14.87
CA ALA A 174 -14.90 -2.06 -16.25
C ALA A 174 -14.46 -0.70 -16.85
N GLU A 175 -14.81 0.41 -16.23
CA GLU A 175 -14.48 1.75 -16.73
C GLU A 175 -13.00 2.11 -16.47
N ALA A 176 -12.39 1.49 -15.46
CA ALA A 176 -10.99 1.73 -15.13
C ALA A 176 -10.07 1.10 -16.16
N THR A 177 -9.13 1.89 -16.68
CA THR A 177 -8.10 1.46 -17.64
C THR A 177 -6.70 1.87 -17.22
N LEU A 178 -6.57 2.83 -16.32
CA LEU A 178 -5.30 3.30 -15.78
C LEU A 178 -5.19 2.93 -14.30
N VAL A 179 -3.96 2.64 -13.86
CA VAL A 179 -3.66 2.36 -12.47
C VAL A 179 -2.40 3.08 -12.02
N GLY A 180 -2.44 3.61 -10.80
CA GLY A 180 -1.28 4.10 -10.09
C GLY A 180 -1.02 3.29 -8.83
N VAL A 181 0.24 3.00 -8.57
CA VAL A 181 0.71 2.38 -7.33
C VAL A 181 1.64 3.35 -6.63
N GLY A 182 1.18 3.88 -5.50
CA GLY A 182 1.94 4.79 -4.65
C GLY A 182 2.51 4.06 -3.44
N VAL A 183 3.75 4.36 -3.10
CA VAL A 183 4.46 3.74 -1.99
C VAL A 183 5.11 4.84 -1.16
N VAL A 184 4.80 4.86 0.14
CA VAL A 184 5.42 5.76 1.10
C VAL A 184 6.01 4.95 2.25
N GLN A 185 7.30 5.12 2.50
CA GLN A 185 7.97 4.52 3.63
C GLN A 185 7.82 5.41 4.86
N ASN A 186 7.60 4.79 6.01
CA ASN A 186 7.61 5.48 7.28
C ASN A 186 9.06 5.59 7.80
N THR A 187 9.56 6.80 7.87
CA THR A 187 10.92 7.09 8.35
C THR A 187 10.99 7.44 9.85
N ASP A 188 9.85 7.59 10.53
CA ASP A 188 9.83 7.87 11.97
C ASP A 188 10.25 6.64 12.77
N PRO A 189 11.39 6.69 13.49
CA PRO A 189 11.91 5.55 14.25
C PRO A 189 10.98 5.06 15.36
N LYS A 190 10.02 5.87 15.81
CA LYS A 190 9.06 5.51 16.86
C LYS A 190 7.90 4.66 16.37
N THR A 191 7.57 4.79 15.09
CA THR A 191 6.36 4.20 14.50
C THR A 191 6.62 3.29 13.31
N ARG A 192 7.83 3.34 12.70
CA ARG A 192 8.17 2.57 11.50
C ARG A 192 8.04 1.05 11.69
N ASP A 193 8.32 0.54 12.90
CA ASP A 193 8.23 -0.90 13.15
C ASP A 193 6.78 -1.39 13.14
N LYS A 194 5.84 -0.51 13.51
CA LYS A 194 4.40 -0.80 13.45
C LYS A 194 3.80 -0.53 12.07
N TYR A 195 4.26 0.53 11.41
CA TYR A 195 3.76 0.98 10.11
C TYR A 195 4.94 1.26 9.18
N PRO A 196 5.67 0.23 8.71
CA PRO A 196 6.91 0.44 7.95
C PRO A 196 6.66 1.10 6.59
N ILE A 197 5.52 0.83 5.98
CA ILE A 197 5.20 1.24 4.62
C ILE A 197 3.68 1.44 4.48
N MET A 198 3.30 2.35 3.61
CA MET A 198 1.94 2.46 3.09
C MET A 198 1.96 2.31 1.57
N VAL A 199 1.21 1.37 1.06
CA VAL A 199 1.01 1.15 -0.38
C VAL A 199 -0.42 1.45 -0.73
N VAL A 200 -0.65 2.32 -1.71
CA VAL A 200 -1.98 2.66 -2.21
C VAL A 200 -2.07 2.37 -3.70
N VAL A 201 -3.17 1.78 -4.10
CA VAL A 201 -3.56 1.59 -5.50
C VAL A 201 -4.74 2.49 -5.81
N MET A 202 -4.67 3.22 -6.90
CA MET A 202 -5.74 4.06 -7.43
C MET A 202 -6.00 3.69 -8.89
N THR A 203 -7.27 3.60 -9.30
CA THR A 203 -7.67 3.30 -10.68
C THR A 203 -8.52 4.42 -11.26
N TYR A 204 -8.35 4.67 -12.57
CA TYR A 204 -8.97 5.74 -13.33
C TYR A 204 -9.54 5.25 -14.66
#